data_2646721849c96916588ee03289f418b9
#
_entry.id   2646721849c96916588ee03289f418b9
#
_cell.length_a   1.000
_cell.length_b   1.000
_cell.length_c   1.000
_cell.angle_alpha   90.00
_cell.angle_beta   90.00
_cell.angle_gamma   90.00
#
_symmetry.space_group_name_H-M   'P 1'
#
loop_
_entity.id
_entity.type
_entity.pdbx_description
1 polymer ?
#
loop_
_entity_poly.entity_id
_entity_poly.type
_entity_poly.pdbx_seq_one_letter_code
_entity_poly.pdbx_strand_id
1 'polypeptide(L)'
;MQTSKEKYFTKQLLNWNKKFNDRKMPWKGIKDPYKIWLSEVILQQTKVEQGIHYYIKFTEKYTNIISLANAKDKEVYKLWEGLGYYNRCKNLLFTARKLRDENAGKFPTNYHEILQLKGIGVYTAAAIASFAFNLPYAVIDGNVYRILARYFGIHTPIDSNEGKKEFTHLANKLLDKRKPAVYNQAIMDFGATVCKPNL
;
A
#
# COMPACT_ATOMS: atom_id res chain seq x y z
N MET A 1 -18.19 17.88 -6.79
CA MET A 1 -19.13 16.82 -6.34
C MET A 1 -18.93 15.55 -7.16
N GLN A 2 -19.25 14.37 -6.60
CA GLN A 2 -19.28 13.11 -7.37
C GLN A 2 -20.53 13.03 -8.24
N THR A 3 -20.37 12.50 -9.47
CA THR A 3 -21.50 12.17 -10.37
C THR A 3 -22.29 10.96 -9.85
N SER A 4 -23.48 10.71 -10.42
CA SER A 4 -24.27 9.52 -10.09
C SER A 4 -23.51 8.21 -10.37
N LYS A 5 -22.76 8.13 -11.48
CA LYS A 5 -21.91 7.00 -11.85
C LYS A 5 -20.80 6.75 -10.81
N GLU A 6 -20.14 7.80 -10.33
CA GLU A 6 -19.07 7.72 -9.33
C GLU A 6 -19.60 7.26 -7.96
N LYS A 7 -20.74 7.80 -7.52
CA LYS A 7 -21.40 7.35 -6.28
C LYS A 7 -21.84 5.89 -6.37
N TYR A 8 -22.37 5.48 -7.51
CA TYR A 8 -22.77 4.10 -7.76
C TYR A 8 -21.57 3.16 -7.68
N PHE A 9 -20.46 3.49 -8.36
CA PHE A 9 -19.22 2.69 -8.30
C PHE A 9 -18.74 2.48 -6.86
N THR A 10 -18.57 3.55 -6.09
CA THR A 10 -18.11 3.45 -4.69
C THR A 10 -19.04 2.59 -3.84
N LYS A 11 -20.36 2.78 -4.00
CA LYS A 11 -21.39 1.98 -3.28
C LYS A 11 -21.28 0.49 -3.63
N GLN A 12 -21.19 0.15 -4.91
CA GLN A 12 -21.11 -1.26 -5.34
C GLN A 12 -19.81 -1.92 -4.92
N LEU A 13 -18.68 -1.22 -5.02
CA LEU A 13 -17.40 -1.72 -4.54
C LEU A 13 -17.43 -2.06 -3.04
N LEU A 14 -17.95 -1.15 -2.22
CA LEU A 14 -18.06 -1.37 -0.77
C LEU A 14 -19.07 -2.47 -0.42
N ASN A 15 -20.18 -2.59 -1.17
CA ASN A 15 -21.12 -3.70 -1.01
C ASN A 15 -20.48 -5.05 -1.36
N TRP A 16 -19.73 -5.12 -2.48
CA TRP A 16 -18.98 -6.30 -2.85
C TRP A 16 -17.96 -6.67 -1.76
N ASN A 17 -17.19 -5.68 -1.29
CA ASN A 17 -16.20 -5.91 -0.24
C ASN A 17 -16.82 -6.51 1.04
N LYS A 18 -18.00 -6.03 1.43
CA LYS A 18 -18.71 -6.52 2.63
C LYS A 18 -19.26 -7.93 2.46
N LYS A 19 -19.77 -8.28 1.25
CA LYS A 19 -20.54 -9.52 1.02
C LYS A 19 -19.69 -10.67 0.49
N PHE A 20 -18.65 -10.38 -0.30
CA PHE A 20 -17.97 -11.36 -1.13
C PHE A 20 -16.45 -11.34 -1.04
N ASN A 21 -15.85 -10.36 -0.37
CA ASN A 21 -14.39 -10.28 -0.24
C ASN A 21 -13.93 -11.12 0.95
N ASP A 22 -13.54 -12.35 0.67
CA ASP A 22 -12.99 -13.31 1.63
C ASP A 22 -11.46 -13.36 1.65
N ARG A 23 -10.78 -12.48 0.86
CA ARG A 23 -9.33 -12.46 0.73
C ARG A 23 -8.66 -12.20 2.07
N LYS A 24 -7.83 -13.15 2.52
CA LYS A 24 -7.09 -13.07 3.78
C LYS A 24 -5.61 -12.82 3.50
N MET A 25 -5.01 -11.90 4.25
CA MET A 25 -3.58 -11.61 4.24
C MET A 25 -3.14 -11.21 5.65
N PRO A 26 -1.90 -11.56 6.06
CA PRO A 26 -1.44 -11.29 7.44
C PRO A 26 -1.45 -9.82 7.85
N TRP A 27 -1.32 -8.91 6.88
CA TRP A 27 -1.30 -7.46 7.09
C TRP A 27 -2.66 -6.79 6.92
N LYS A 28 -3.70 -7.51 6.46
CA LYS A 28 -5.02 -6.93 6.23
C LYS A 28 -5.71 -6.56 7.54
N GLY A 29 -6.16 -5.31 7.64
CA GLY A 29 -6.84 -4.79 8.84
C GLY A 29 -5.91 -4.36 9.98
N ILE A 30 -4.59 -4.53 9.83
CA ILE A 30 -3.61 -4.03 10.78
C ILE A 30 -3.55 -2.49 10.70
N LYS A 31 -3.36 -1.84 11.86
CA LYS A 31 -3.18 -0.39 11.96
C LYS A 31 -1.77 0.02 12.41
N ASP A 32 -0.90 -0.94 12.64
CA ASP A 32 0.50 -0.67 12.97
C ASP A 32 1.25 -0.18 11.72
N PRO A 33 1.72 1.09 11.69
CA PRO A 33 2.38 1.67 10.52
C PRO A 33 3.68 0.93 10.15
N TYR A 34 4.40 0.37 11.12
CA TYR A 34 5.58 -0.45 10.84
C TYR A 34 5.23 -1.71 10.06
N LYS A 35 4.21 -2.43 10.49
CA LYS A 35 3.78 -3.67 9.85
C LYS A 35 3.20 -3.44 8.46
N ILE A 36 2.45 -2.33 8.28
CA ILE A 36 1.95 -1.90 6.97
C ILE A 36 3.11 -1.54 6.06
N TRP A 37 4.03 -0.69 6.50
CA TRP A 37 5.20 -0.31 5.73
C TRP A 37 6.03 -1.52 5.30
N LEU A 38 6.28 -2.45 6.21
CA LEU A 38 7.03 -3.67 5.95
C LEU A 38 6.35 -4.51 4.84
N SER A 39 5.03 -4.71 4.92
CA SER A 39 4.29 -5.43 3.87
C SER A 39 4.39 -4.71 2.53
N GLU A 40 4.24 -3.39 2.50
CA GLU A 40 4.32 -2.62 1.26
C GLU A 40 5.71 -2.70 0.61
N VAL A 41 6.78 -2.64 1.41
CA VAL A 41 8.16 -2.75 0.89
C VAL A 41 8.46 -4.17 0.39
N ILE A 42 8.03 -5.20 1.10
CA ILE A 42 8.22 -6.60 0.69
C ILE A 42 7.47 -6.89 -0.62
N LEU A 43 6.27 -6.34 -0.78
CA LEU A 43 5.41 -6.60 -1.94
C LEU A 43 5.77 -5.79 -3.20
N GLN A 44 6.66 -4.81 -3.10
CA GLN A 44 7.16 -4.13 -4.31
C GLN A 44 7.75 -5.15 -5.28
N GLN A 45 7.13 -5.33 -6.45
CA GLN A 45 7.55 -6.28 -7.50
C GLN A 45 7.70 -7.74 -7.00
N THR A 46 6.94 -8.12 -5.96
CA THR A 46 6.93 -9.47 -5.39
C THR A 46 5.48 -9.99 -5.36
N LYS A 47 5.28 -11.24 -5.78
CA LYS A 47 3.94 -11.87 -5.68
C LYS A 47 3.54 -12.04 -4.22
N VAL A 48 2.23 -11.90 -3.95
CA VAL A 48 1.69 -11.96 -2.58
C VAL A 48 2.03 -13.28 -1.88
N GLU A 49 1.91 -14.39 -2.59
CA GLU A 49 2.19 -15.73 -2.06
C GLU A 49 3.64 -15.86 -1.57
N GLN A 50 4.59 -15.31 -2.32
CA GLN A 50 5.98 -15.25 -1.91
C GLN A 50 6.19 -14.27 -0.75
N GLY A 51 5.58 -13.08 -0.82
CA GLY A 51 5.74 -12.02 0.16
C GLY A 51 5.24 -12.38 1.56
N ILE A 52 4.16 -13.17 1.67
CA ILE A 52 3.59 -13.59 2.96
C ILE A 52 4.63 -14.26 3.86
N HIS A 53 5.41 -15.19 3.32
CA HIS A 53 6.41 -15.94 4.06
C HIS A 53 7.51 -15.02 4.63
N TYR A 54 7.97 -14.05 3.84
CA TYR A 54 8.96 -13.07 4.30
C TYR A 54 8.37 -12.11 5.34
N TYR A 55 7.16 -11.64 5.13
CA TYR A 55 6.47 -10.77 6.07
C TYR A 55 6.36 -11.42 7.46
N ILE A 56 5.93 -12.68 7.52
CA ILE A 56 5.83 -13.42 8.79
C ILE A 56 7.20 -13.51 9.46
N LYS A 57 8.24 -13.98 8.76
CA LYS A 57 9.59 -14.08 9.30
C LYS A 57 10.13 -12.74 9.82
N PHE A 58 9.90 -11.66 9.08
CA PHE A 58 10.34 -10.33 9.48
C PHE A 58 9.61 -9.84 10.73
N THR A 59 8.28 -10.02 10.80
CA THR A 59 7.48 -9.55 11.94
C THR A 59 7.69 -10.39 13.20
N GLU A 60 8.06 -11.65 13.07
CA GLU A 60 8.46 -12.51 14.19
C GLU A 60 9.83 -12.12 14.75
N LYS A 61 10.81 -11.88 13.85
CA LYS A 61 12.18 -11.55 14.27
C LYS A 61 12.33 -10.09 14.69
N TYR A 62 11.69 -9.17 13.98
CA TYR A 62 11.73 -7.73 14.21
C TYR A 62 10.32 -7.20 14.45
N THR A 63 9.90 -7.23 15.70
CA THR A 63 8.52 -6.92 16.10
C THR A 63 8.13 -5.45 15.97
N ASN A 64 9.11 -4.55 15.88
CA ASN A 64 8.94 -3.10 15.78
C ASN A 64 10.13 -2.44 15.06
N ILE A 65 10.01 -1.13 14.79
CA ILE A 65 11.04 -0.33 14.11
C ILE A 65 12.38 -0.36 14.84
N ILE A 66 12.37 -0.28 16.15
CA ILE A 66 13.61 -0.21 16.97
C ILE A 66 14.36 -1.54 16.86
N SER A 67 13.67 -2.67 16.96
CA SER A 67 14.30 -3.99 16.81
C SER A 67 14.92 -4.18 15.42
N LEU A 68 14.24 -3.71 14.37
CA LEU A 68 14.78 -3.73 13.01
C LEU A 68 15.98 -2.75 12.84
N ALA A 69 15.89 -1.55 13.39
CA ALA A 69 16.95 -0.54 13.29
C ALA A 69 18.24 -0.96 13.99
N ASN A 70 18.12 -1.70 15.10
CA ASN A 70 19.25 -2.21 15.87
C ASN A 70 19.85 -3.51 15.30
N ALA A 71 19.19 -4.11 14.31
CA ALA A 71 19.67 -5.34 13.70
C ALA A 71 20.99 -5.12 12.92
N LYS A 72 21.84 -6.16 12.90
CA LYS A 72 23.03 -6.19 12.03
C LYS A 72 22.60 -6.34 10.58
N ASP A 73 23.19 -5.54 9.69
CA ASP A 73 22.89 -5.57 8.25
C ASP A 73 22.92 -6.99 7.70
N LYS A 74 23.96 -7.76 8.02
CA LYS A 74 24.13 -9.15 7.56
C LYS A 74 22.94 -10.04 7.91
N GLU A 75 22.33 -9.86 9.09
CA GLU A 75 21.18 -10.65 9.53
C GLU A 75 19.92 -10.29 8.76
N VAL A 76 19.71 -8.99 8.50
CA VAL A 76 18.56 -8.51 7.73
C VAL A 76 18.68 -8.91 6.26
N TYR A 77 19.88 -8.77 5.67
CA TYR A 77 20.13 -9.23 4.30
C TYR A 77 19.96 -10.75 4.16
N LYS A 78 20.38 -11.53 5.15
CA LYS A 78 20.17 -12.99 5.14
C LYS A 78 18.68 -13.34 5.17
N LEU A 79 17.87 -12.60 5.95
CA LEU A 79 16.43 -12.81 6.02
C LEU A 79 15.73 -12.37 4.72
N TRP A 80 16.32 -11.41 3.97
CA TRP A 80 15.83 -10.88 2.69
C TRP A 80 16.21 -11.78 1.49
N GLU A 81 17.13 -12.71 1.68
CA GLU A 81 17.66 -13.56 0.60
C GLU A 81 16.54 -14.29 -0.15
N GLY A 82 16.55 -14.19 -1.49
CA GLY A 82 15.52 -14.74 -2.36
C GLY A 82 14.40 -13.77 -2.77
N LEU A 83 14.24 -12.60 -2.11
CA LEU A 83 13.28 -11.57 -2.54
C LEU A 83 13.77 -10.73 -3.72
N GLY A 84 15.09 -10.65 -3.92
CA GLY A 84 15.67 -9.77 -4.93
C GLY A 84 15.53 -8.27 -4.59
N TYR A 85 15.88 -7.42 -5.56
CA TYR A 85 15.76 -5.96 -5.45
C TYR A 85 16.30 -5.40 -4.11
N TYR A 86 17.54 -5.72 -3.76
CA TYR A 86 18.18 -5.45 -2.47
C TYR A 86 18.21 -3.97 -2.07
N ASN A 87 18.05 -3.05 -3.01
CA ASN A 87 17.87 -1.63 -2.69
C ASN A 87 16.64 -1.37 -1.80
N ARG A 88 15.59 -2.21 -1.87
CA ARG A 88 14.45 -2.13 -0.95
C ARG A 88 14.88 -2.42 0.49
N CYS A 89 15.63 -3.50 0.69
CA CYS A 89 16.17 -3.87 2.00
C CYS A 89 17.10 -2.78 2.56
N LYS A 90 17.99 -2.23 1.72
CA LYS A 90 18.87 -1.11 2.10
C LYS A 90 18.08 0.12 2.55
N ASN A 91 17.06 0.49 1.79
CA ASN A 91 16.20 1.63 2.12
C ASN A 91 15.36 1.36 3.38
N LEU A 92 14.89 0.12 3.57
CA LEU A 92 14.16 -0.32 4.77
C LEU A 92 15.03 -0.12 6.01
N LEU A 93 16.27 -0.60 6.02
CA LEU A 93 17.21 -0.41 7.14
C LEU A 93 17.54 1.06 7.37
N PHE A 94 17.83 1.80 6.30
CA PHE A 94 18.12 3.24 6.42
C PHE A 94 16.96 3.98 7.08
N THR A 95 15.74 3.75 6.61
CA THR A 95 14.54 4.42 7.14
C THR A 95 14.20 3.96 8.57
N ALA A 96 14.38 2.68 8.89
CA ALA A 96 14.20 2.21 10.26
C ALA A 96 15.16 2.92 11.24
N ARG A 97 16.43 3.08 10.86
CA ARG A 97 17.44 3.79 11.67
C ARG A 97 17.11 5.27 11.80
N LYS A 98 16.75 5.92 10.70
CA LYS A 98 16.31 7.32 10.74
C LYS A 98 15.12 7.51 11.68
N LEU A 99 14.11 6.67 11.61
CA LEU A 99 12.94 6.74 12.50
C LEU A 99 13.31 6.47 13.96
N ARG A 100 14.23 5.55 14.24
CA ARG A 100 14.75 5.33 15.60
C ARG A 100 15.42 6.58 16.14
N ASP A 101 16.33 7.17 15.35
CA ASP A 101 17.23 8.24 15.82
C ASP A 101 16.52 9.60 15.90
N GLU A 102 15.64 9.90 14.94
CA GLU A 102 14.97 11.20 14.83
C GLU A 102 13.55 11.22 15.42
N ASN A 103 12.85 10.06 15.48
CA ASN A 103 11.42 9.99 15.83
C ASN A 103 11.13 8.97 16.95
N ALA A 104 12.13 8.57 17.73
CA ALA A 104 12.00 7.55 18.78
C ALA A 104 11.30 6.26 18.30
N GLY A 105 11.54 5.86 17.05
CA GLY A 105 10.96 4.67 16.44
C GLY A 105 9.49 4.80 16.04
N LYS A 106 8.93 6.01 16.01
CA LYS A 106 7.55 6.24 15.58
C LYS A 106 7.48 6.72 14.14
N PHE A 107 6.49 6.27 13.40
CA PHE A 107 6.16 6.84 12.09
C PHE A 107 5.57 8.23 12.24
N PRO A 108 5.89 9.17 11.31
CA PRO A 108 5.14 10.41 11.18
C PRO A 108 3.66 10.09 10.89
N THR A 109 2.77 10.93 11.39
CA THR A 109 1.33 10.81 11.17
C THR A 109 0.82 11.67 10.02
N ASN A 110 1.72 12.42 9.37
CA ASN A 110 1.43 13.31 8.25
C ASN A 110 1.91 12.67 6.94
N TYR A 111 1.06 12.68 5.91
CA TYR A 111 1.37 12.11 4.59
C TYR A 111 2.66 12.66 3.98
N HIS A 112 2.86 13.97 4.05
CA HIS A 112 4.04 14.61 3.43
C HIS A 112 5.34 14.21 4.12
N GLU A 113 5.32 14.06 5.44
CA GLU A 113 6.47 13.57 6.20
C GLU A 113 6.74 12.08 5.91
N ILE A 114 5.69 11.25 5.80
CA ILE A 114 5.82 9.86 5.39
C ILE A 114 6.47 9.76 4.00
N LEU A 115 6.06 10.61 3.07
CA LEU A 115 6.58 10.64 1.69
C LEU A 115 8.07 11.03 1.63
N GLN A 116 8.60 11.77 2.61
CA GLN A 116 10.02 12.13 2.70
C GLN A 116 10.93 10.98 3.17
N LEU A 117 10.36 9.89 3.65
CA LEU A 117 11.12 8.74 4.10
C LEU A 117 11.73 7.99 2.91
N LYS A 118 13.00 7.61 3.02
CA LYS A 118 13.73 6.97 1.93
C LYS A 118 13.12 5.63 1.54
N GLY A 119 12.90 5.45 0.24
CA GLY A 119 12.27 4.23 -0.31
C GLY A 119 10.75 4.19 -0.20
N ILE A 120 10.12 5.28 0.24
CA ILE A 120 8.68 5.46 0.27
C ILE A 120 8.26 6.38 -0.88
N GLY A 121 7.55 5.83 -1.86
CA GLY A 121 6.93 6.59 -2.94
C GLY A 121 5.49 6.98 -2.63
N VAL A 122 4.86 7.70 -3.56
CA VAL A 122 3.47 8.21 -3.46
C VAL A 122 2.49 7.10 -3.06
N TYR A 123 2.57 5.92 -3.70
CA TYR A 123 1.73 4.77 -3.39
C TYR A 123 1.92 4.28 -1.94
N THR A 124 3.17 4.00 -1.55
CA THR A 124 3.47 3.48 -0.21
C THR A 124 3.11 4.50 0.88
N ALA A 125 3.32 5.80 0.62
CA ALA A 125 2.90 6.86 1.54
C ALA A 125 1.38 6.90 1.70
N ALA A 126 0.62 6.78 0.60
CA ALA A 126 -0.86 6.73 0.64
C ALA A 126 -1.36 5.48 1.37
N ALA A 127 -0.71 4.33 1.18
CA ALA A 127 -1.04 3.09 1.88
C ALA A 127 -0.84 3.23 3.40
N ILE A 128 0.34 3.68 3.83
CA ILE A 128 0.62 3.91 5.27
C ILE A 128 -0.37 4.94 5.84
N ALA A 129 -0.54 6.08 5.17
CA ALA A 129 -1.42 7.16 5.62
C ALA A 129 -2.87 6.69 5.77
N SER A 130 -3.38 5.91 4.82
CA SER A 130 -4.77 5.46 4.87
C SER A 130 -4.97 4.27 5.79
N PHE A 131 -4.11 3.25 5.76
CA PHE A 131 -4.31 2.03 6.55
C PHE A 131 -3.98 2.22 8.03
N ALA A 132 -2.88 2.93 8.36
CA ALA A 132 -2.49 3.16 9.74
C ALA A 132 -3.26 4.31 10.40
N PHE A 133 -3.40 5.43 9.68
CA PHE A 133 -3.88 6.69 10.27
C PHE A 133 -5.26 7.11 9.78
N ASN A 134 -5.90 6.32 8.91
CA ASN A 134 -7.20 6.60 8.31
C ASN A 134 -7.26 7.98 7.61
N LEU A 135 -6.13 8.42 7.05
CA LEU A 135 -6.06 9.66 6.30
C LEU A 135 -6.62 9.47 4.88
N PRO A 136 -7.28 10.48 4.31
CA PRO A 136 -8.04 10.34 3.06
C PRO A 136 -7.15 10.43 1.81
N TYR A 137 -6.20 9.52 1.68
CA TYR A 137 -5.34 9.36 0.52
C TYR A 137 -5.69 8.09 -0.24
N ALA A 138 -5.96 8.23 -1.55
CA ALA A 138 -6.24 7.09 -2.41
C ALA A 138 -4.94 6.35 -2.77
N VAL A 139 -4.95 5.01 -2.66
CA VAL A 139 -3.90 4.17 -3.21
C VAL A 139 -4.15 3.91 -4.69
N ILE A 140 -3.10 3.97 -5.52
CA ILE A 140 -3.21 3.75 -6.95
C ILE A 140 -2.08 2.80 -7.37
N ASP A 141 -2.42 1.52 -7.47
CA ASP A 141 -1.56 0.47 -8.02
C ASP A 141 -2.03 0.05 -9.42
N GLY A 142 -1.37 -0.94 -10.02
CA GLY A 142 -1.77 -1.48 -11.31
C GLY A 142 -3.20 -2.05 -11.35
N ASN A 143 -3.70 -2.55 -10.21
CA ASN A 143 -5.08 -3.02 -10.10
C ASN A 143 -6.07 -1.86 -10.17
N VAL A 144 -5.79 -0.79 -9.43
CA VAL A 144 -6.63 0.42 -9.40
C VAL A 144 -6.66 1.10 -10.77
N TYR A 145 -5.51 1.28 -11.42
CA TYR A 145 -5.45 1.78 -12.80
C TYR A 145 -6.35 0.98 -13.73
N ARG A 146 -6.24 -0.33 -13.71
CA ARG A 146 -7.03 -1.23 -14.57
C ARG A 146 -8.53 -1.13 -14.31
N ILE A 147 -8.95 -1.09 -13.04
CA ILE A 147 -10.36 -0.96 -12.68
C ILE A 147 -10.92 0.38 -13.17
N LEU A 148 -10.21 1.46 -12.90
CA LEU A 148 -10.67 2.80 -13.25
C LEU A 148 -10.72 2.98 -14.78
N ALA A 149 -9.68 2.52 -15.50
CA ALA A 149 -9.67 2.57 -16.96
C ALA A 149 -10.86 1.82 -17.56
N ARG A 150 -11.10 0.58 -17.13
CA ARG A 150 -12.19 -0.25 -17.65
C ARG A 150 -13.58 0.29 -17.31
N TYR A 151 -13.80 0.68 -16.06
CA TYR A 151 -15.12 1.11 -15.61
C TYR A 151 -15.51 2.50 -16.11
N PHE A 152 -14.55 3.41 -16.16
CA PHE A 152 -14.81 4.79 -16.58
C PHE A 152 -14.51 5.06 -18.05
N GLY A 153 -13.91 4.11 -18.77
CA GLY A 153 -13.55 4.24 -20.18
C GLY A 153 -12.39 5.21 -20.42
N ILE A 154 -11.38 5.17 -19.54
CA ILE A 154 -10.19 6.03 -19.66
C ILE A 154 -9.18 5.33 -20.56
N HIS A 155 -8.79 6.00 -21.63
CA HIS A 155 -7.81 5.51 -22.61
C HIS A 155 -6.45 6.21 -22.51
N THR A 156 -6.34 7.23 -21.68
CA THR A 156 -5.08 7.97 -21.45
C THR A 156 -4.01 7.02 -20.90
N PRO A 157 -2.80 6.95 -21.49
CA PRO A 157 -1.73 6.07 -21.00
C PRO A 157 -1.36 6.35 -19.55
N ILE A 158 -1.30 5.32 -18.74
CA ILE A 158 -1.06 5.42 -17.28
C ILE A 158 0.36 5.90 -16.92
N ASP A 159 1.32 5.76 -17.81
CA ASP A 159 2.70 6.20 -17.68
C ASP A 159 2.93 7.65 -18.11
N SER A 160 1.96 8.24 -18.84
CA SER A 160 1.99 9.67 -19.19
C SER A 160 1.74 10.57 -17.96
N ASN A 161 2.23 11.81 -18.04
CA ASN A 161 1.96 12.80 -16.99
C ASN A 161 0.46 13.16 -16.89
N GLU A 162 -0.22 13.19 -18.03
CA GLU A 162 -1.65 13.44 -18.11
C GLU A 162 -2.45 12.31 -17.48
N GLY A 163 -2.15 11.05 -17.85
CA GLY A 163 -2.80 9.88 -17.25
C GLY A 163 -2.59 9.80 -15.74
N LYS A 164 -1.38 10.02 -15.26
CA LYS A 164 -1.11 10.07 -13.82
C LYS A 164 -1.97 11.10 -13.08
N LYS A 165 -2.14 12.30 -13.66
CA LYS A 165 -3.01 13.35 -13.09
C LYS A 165 -4.48 12.96 -13.14
N GLU A 166 -4.96 12.45 -14.27
CA GLU A 166 -6.35 12.05 -14.48
C GLU A 166 -6.75 10.93 -13.50
N PHE A 167 -5.99 9.85 -13.45
CA PHE A 167 -6.27 8.74 -12.55
C PHE A 167 -6.16 9.12 -11.07
N THR A 168 -5.18 9.95 -10.72
CA THR A 168 -5.02 10.45 -9.34
C THR A 168 -6.21 11.31 -8.93
N HIS A 169 -6.67 12.21 -9.80
CA HIS A 169 -7.84 13.03 -9.55
C HIS A 169 -9.09 12.17 -9.35
N LEU A 170 -9.32 11.22 -10.27
CA LEU A 170 -10.48 10.33 -10.18
C LEU A 170 -10.43 9.44 -8.94
N ALA A 171 -9.31 8.81 -8.63
CA ALA A 171 -9.16 7.96 -7.46
C ALA A 171 -9.45 8.70 -6.15
N ASN A 172 -8.93 9.93 -6.00
CA ASN A 172 -9.21 10.77 -4.83
C ASN A 172 -10.66 11.23 -4.77
N LYS A 173 -11.31 11.42 -5.91
CA LYS A 173 -12.75 11.78 -6.00
C LYS A 173 -13.64 10.61 -5.60
N LEU A 174 -13.26 9.39 -5.92
CA LEU A 174 -14.01 8.17 -5.62
C LEU A 174 -13.85 7.68 -4.18
N LEU A 175 -12.76 8.06 -3.52
CA LEU A 175 -12.41 7.62 -2.18
C LEU A 175 -13.51 7.92 -1.16
N ASP A 176 -13.93 6.92 -0.38
CA ASP A 176 -14.71 7.18 0.83
C ASP A 176 -13.82 7.79 1.91
N LYS A 177 -13.84 9.10 2.02
CA LYS A 177 -13.00 9.85 2.97
C LYS A 177 -13.28 9.55 4.44
N ARG A 178 -14.43 8.93 4.77
CA ARG A 178 -14.77 8.53 6.14
C ARG A 178 -14.12 7.18 6.48
N LYS A 179 -13.93 6.32 5.48
CA LYS A 179 -13.36 4.97 5.63
C LYS A 179 -12.32 4.69 4.54
N PRO A 180 -11.26 5.52 4.41
CA PRO A 180 -10.30 5.40 3.32
C PRO A 180 -9.56 4.07 3.32
N ALA A 181 -9.20 3.54 4.49
CA ALA A 181 -8.56 2.22 4.60
C ALA A 181 -9.44 1.10 4.03
N VAL A 182 -10.74 1.11 4.35
CA VAL A 182 -11.69 0.11 3.85
C VAL A 182 -11.87 0.21 2.35
N TYR A 183 -12.01 1.44 1.83
CA TYR A 183 -12.17 1.68 0.39
C TYR A 183 -10.92 1.25 -0.39
N ASN A 184 -9.74 1.67 0.06
CA ASN A 184 -8.46 1.32 -0.57
C ASN A 184 -8.25 -0.20 -0.59
N GLN A 185 -8.49 -0.88 0.53
CA GLN A 185 -8.41 -2.33 0.57
C GLN A 185 -9.40 -3.00 -0.39
N ALA A 186 -10.64 -2.49 -0.44
CA ALA A 186 -11.69 -3.04 -1.30
C ALA A 186 -11.31 -2.95 -2.79
N ILE A 187 -10.83 -1.79 -3.26
CA ILE A 187 -10.50 -1.63 -4.68
C ILE A 187 -9.27 -2.46 -5.08
N MET A 188 -8.26 -2.56 -4.22
CA MET A 188 -7.08 -3.40 -4.46
C MET A 188 -7.46 -4.88 -4.52
N ASP A 189 -8.28 -5.36 -3.57
CA ASP A 189 -8.73 -6.75 -3.54
C ASP A 189 -9.64 -7.09 -4.73
N PHE A 190 -10.54 -6.18 -5.12
CA PHE A 190 -11.39 -6.35 -6.30
C PHE A 190 -10.55 -6.50 -7.58
N GLY A 191 -9.50 -5.69 -7.72
CA GLY A 191 -8.59 -5.81 -8.86
C GLY A 191 -7.77 -7.09 -8.86
N ALA A 192 -7.43 -7.59 -7.68
CA ALA A 192 -6.66 -8.83 -7.58
C ALA A 192 -7.51 -10.10 -7.79
N THR A 193 -8.79 -10.07 -7.44
CA THR A 193 -9.64 -11.28 -7.42
C THR A 193 -10.71 -11.32 -8.50
N VAL A 194 -11.28 -10.16 -8.87
CA VAL A 194 -12.41 -10.06 -9.82
C VAL A 194 -11.97 -9.43 -11.14
N CYS A 195 -11.50 -8.19 -11.11
CA CYS A 195 -11.05 -7.50 -12.31
C CYS A 195 -9.60 -7.88 -12.67
N LYS A 196 -9.40 -9.13 -13.11
CA LYS A 196 -8.07 -9.67 -13.46
C LYS A 196 -7.51 -9.06 -14.76
N PRO A 197 -6.18 -9.16 -15.01
CA PRO A 197 -5.56 -8.69 -16.27
C PRO A 197 -6.15 -9.39 -17.49
N ASN A 198 -6.27 -10.70 -17.44
CA ASN A 198 -6.86 -11.53 -18.50
C ASN A 198 -8.30 -11.88 -18.08
N LEU A 199 -9.24 -11.41 -18.86
CA LEU A 199 -10.67 -11.80 -18.79
C LEU A 199 -10.92 -12.87 -19.84
#